data_18f1238f9152be065d93d7b81af48e98
#
_entry.id   18f1238f9152be065d93d7b81af48e98
#
_cell.length_a   1.000
_cell.length_b   1.000
_cell.length_c   1.000
_cell.angle_alpha   90.00
_cell.angle_beta   90.00
_cell.angle_gamma   90.00
#
_symmetry.space_group_name_H-M   'P 1'
#
loop_
_entity.id
_entity.type
_entity.pdbx_description
1 polymer ?
#
loop_
_entity_poly.entity_id
_entity_poly.type
_entity_poly.pdbx_seq_one_letter_code
_entity_poly.pdbx_strand_id
1 'polypeptide(L)'
;MQMDVIWEDINANLNHVEELLKDLPESDIVVLPEMFTTAFTISAPTLAEGNDGITMQTVSQWAKKYNSLFVGSFIAEEGGRYYNRAFAAFPNGNKVFYDKRHLFLGGEERIFTAGSEPLVFEYEGWNINLAICFDLRFPTWLRNKDLKYDLLI
;
A
#
# COMPACT_ATOMS: atom_id res chain seq x y z
N MET A 1 -2.25 -3.00 -11.16
CA MET A 1 -3.08 -2.01 -11.90
C MET A 1 -2.21 -0.81 -12.22
N GLN A 2 -2.20 -0.34 -13.48
CA GLN A 2 -1.51 0.89 -13.87
C GLN A 2 -2.56 1.98 -14.07
N MET A 3 -2.34 3.15 -13.48
CA MET A 3 -3.29 4.27 -13.52
C MET A 3 -2.53 5.60 -13.56
N ASP A 4 -3.16 6.61 -14.13
CA ASP A 4 -2.71 8.00 -14.04
C ASP A 4 -3.18 8.57 -12.69
N VAL A 5 -2.26 8.65 -11.74
CA VAL A 5 -2.59 9.15 -10.40
C VAL A 5 -2.76 10.66 -10.43
N ILE A 6 -3.92 11.13 -10.00
CA ILE A 6 -4.25 12.55 -9.90
C ILE A 6 -3.54 13.15 -8.69
N TRP A 7 -2.81 14.25 -8.91
CA TRP A 7 -1.98 14.86 -7.88
C TRP A 7 -2.81 15.37 -6.69
N GLU A 8 -2.52 14.85 -5.50
CA GLU A 8 -3.06 15.26 -4.21
C GLU A 8 -4.61 15.29 -4.11
N ASP A 9 -5.30 14.44 -4.88
CA ASP A 9 -6.76 14.34 -4.82
C ASP A 9 -7.21 12.90 -4.50
N ILE A 10 -7.39 12.64 -3.21
CA ILE A 10 -7.76 11.32 -2.70
C ILE A 10 -9.08 10.83 -3.33
N ASN A 11 -10.11 11.69 -3.37
CA ASN A 11 -11.42 11.28 -3.86
C ASN A 11 -11.41 11.01 -5.37
N ALA A 12 -10.73 11.85 -6.14
CA ALA A 12 -10.60 11.64 -7.57
C ALA A 12 -9.86 10.32 -7.88
N ASN A 13 -8.79 10.01 -7.13
CA ASN A 13 -8.05 8.77 -7.31
C ASN A 13 -8.86 7.53 -6.90
N LEU A 14 -9.62 7.58 -5.80
CA LEU A 14 -10.51 6.50 -5.40
C LEU A 14 -11.58 6.24 -6.48
N ASN A 15 -12.22 7.31 -7.00
CA ASN A 15 -13.18 7.19 -8.09
C ASN A 15 -12.54 6.63 -9.36
N HIS A 16 -11.32 7.07 -9.70
CA HIS A 16 -10.60 6.56 -10.87
C HIS A 16 -10.32 5.06 -10.76
N VAL A 17 -9.87 4.60 -9.60
CA VAL A 17 -9.68 3.15 -9.37
C VAL A 17 -11.00 2.41 -9.49
N GLU A 18 -12.09 2.94 -8.94
CA GLU A 18 -13.40 2.30 -9.03
C GLU A 18 -13.91 2.15 -10.49
N GLU A 19 -13.62 3.12 -11.35
CA GLU A 19 -13.90 2.99 -12.79
C GLU A 19 -13.06 1.88 -13.44
N LEU A 20 -11.75 1.84 -13.14
CA LEU A 20 -10.85 0.80 -13.67
C LEU A 20 -11.23 -0.61 -13.19
N LEU A 21 -11.79 -0.72 -11.98
CA LEU A 21 -12.23 -2.00 -11.43
C LEU A 21 -13.46 -2.59 -12.14
N LYS A 22 -14.23 -1.79 -12.89
CA LYS A 22 -15.39 -2.29 -13.66
C LYS A 22 -14.98 -3.27 -14.76
N ASP A 23 -13.80 -3.04 -15.34
CA ASP A 23 -13.25 -3.86 -16.41
C ASP A 23 -12.16 -4.84 -15.89
N LEU A 24 -12.05 -4.99 -14.57
CA LEU A 24 -11.05 -5.87 -13.96
C LEU A 24 -11.40 -7.33 -14.30
N PRO A 25 -10.46 -8.09 -14.90
CA PRO A 25 -10.63 -9.53 -15.03
C PRO A 25 -10.64 -10.19 -13.64
N GLU A 26 -11.19 -11.39 -13.54
CA GLU A 26 -11.10 -12.18 -12.31
C GLU A 26 -9.63 -12.30 -11.86
N SER A 27 -9.35 -11.90 -10.64
CA SER A 27 -7.99 -11.73 -10.14
C SER A 27 -7.93 -12.05 -8.65
N ASP A 28 -6.95 -12.83 -8.22
CA ASP A 28 -6.74 -13.13 -6.80
C ASP A 28 -6.13 -11.95 -6.05
N ILE A 29 -5.25 -11.20 -6.72
CA ILE A 29 -4.51 -10.07 -6.13
C ILE A 29 -4.59 -8.86 -7.06
N VAL A 30 -4.97 -7.71 -6.52
CA VAL A 30 -4.95 -6.41 -7.20
C VAL A 30 -3.89 -5.54 -6.55
N VAL A 31 -2.86 -5.17 -7.32
CA VAL A 31 -1.78 -4.31 -6.85
C VAL A 31 -1.99 -2.90 -7.38
N LEU A 32 -2.11 -1.93 -6.46
CA LEU A 32 -2.21 -0.50 -6.73
C LEU A 32 -0.83 0.17 -6.60
N PRO A 33 -0.61 1.33 -7.23
CA PRO A 33 0.67 2.05 -7.13
C PRO A 33 1.02 2.50 -5.71
N GLU A 34 2.30 2.88 -5.51
CA GLU A 34 2.74 3.62 -4.33
C GLU A 34 1.95 4.93 -4.20
N MET A 35 1.45 5.23 -2.98
CA MET A 35 0.66 6.43 -2.68
C MET A 35 -0.47 6.66 -3.71
N PHE A 36 -1.21 5.61 -4.03
CA PHE A 36 -2.16 5.60 -5.15
C PHE A 36 -3.28 6.64 -5.03
N THR A 37 -3.54 7.13 -3.82
CA THR A 37 -4.59 8.14 -3.57
C THR A 37 -4.10 9.58 -3.71
N THR A 38 -2.77 9.82 -3.68
CA THR A 38 -2.21 11.18 -3.60
C THR A 38 -1.14 11.47 -4.63
N ALA A 39 -0.65 10.48 -5.36
CA ALA A 39 0.65 10.47 -6.01
C ALA A 39 1.80 10.60 -4.98
N PHE A 40 3.04 10.48 -5.44
CA PHE A 40 4.22 10.60 -4.59
C PHE A 40 4.45 12.07 -4.19
N THR A 41 4.00 12.44 -3.00
CA THR A 41 4.06 13.80 -2.45
C THR A 41 4.62 13.81 -1.03
N ILE A 42 5.11 14.97 -0.59
CA ILE A 42 5.54 15.25 0.78
C ILE A 42 4.51 16.06 1.59
N SER A 43 3.33 16.31 1.03
CA SER A 43 2.24 17.07 1.69
C SER A 43 1.49 16.24 2.74
N ALA A 44 2.20 15.35 3.45
CA ALA A 44 1.63 14.45 4.43
C ALA A 44 0.73 15.11 5.49
N PRO A 45 1.06 16.29 6.05
CA PRO A 45 0.23 16.92 7.08
C PRO A 45 -1.22 17.22 6.66
N THR A 46 -1.47 17.34 5.36
CA THR A 46 -2.80 17.67 4.81
C THR A 46 -3.52 16.49 4.19
N LEU A 47 -2.79 15.40 3.89
CA LEU A 47 -3.30 14.28 3.11
C LEU A 47 -3.26 12.95 3.87
N ALA A 48 -2.62 12.92 5.05
CA ALA A 48 -2.51 11.69 5.81
C ALA A 48 -3.84 11.27 6.42
N GLU A 49 -4.07 9.97 6.42
CA GLU A 49 -5.25 9.34 6.97
C GLU A 49 -4.86 8.34 8.08
N GLY A 50 -5.77 8.12 9.03
CA GLY A 50 -5.64 6.97 9.94
C GLY A 50 -5.91 5.63 9.23
N ASN A 51 -5.60 4.52 9.90
CA ASN A 51 -5.80 3.17 9.36
C ASN A 51 -7.26 2.82 9.03
N ASP A 52 -8.21 3.63 9.44
CA ASP A 52 -9.64 3.51 9.15
C ASP A 52 -10.17 4.74 8.36
N GLY A 53 -9.29 5.49 7.73
CA GLY A 53 -9.63 6.61 6.84
C GLY A 53 -10.37 6.17 5.58
N ILE A 54 -10.76 7.15 4.76
CA ILE A 54 -11.58 6.90 3.56
C ILE A 54 -10.90 5.93 2.60
N THR A 55 -9.58 6.02 2.44
CA THR A 55 -8.80 5.11 1.60
C THR A 55 -9.01 3.66 2.03
N MET A 56 -8.77 3.36 3.31
CA MET A 56 -8.83 1.98 3.79
C MET A 56 -10.26 1.45 3.92
N GLN A 57 -11.25 2.33 4.17
CA GLN A 57 -12.66 1.95 4.10
C GLN A 57 -13.05 1.53 2.68
N THR A 58 -12.69 2.32 1.68
CA THR A 58 -12.99 2.06 0.27
C THR A 58 -12.29 0.81 -0.24
N VAL A 59 -10.99 0.67 0.02
CA VAL A 59 -10.22 -0.51 -0.38
C VAL A 59 -10.78 -1.80 0.25
N SER A 60 -11.20 -1.75 1.52
CA SER A 60 -11.81 -2.91 2.19
C SER A 60 -13.16 -3.30 1.55
N GLN A 61 -13.93 -2.32 1.06
CA GLN A 61 -15.15 -2.60 0.30
C GLN A 61 -14.84 -3.25 -1.05
N TRP A 62 -13.79 -2.78 -1.75
CA TRP A 62 -13.35 -3.40 -3.01
C TRP A 62 -12.86 -4.83 -2.79
N ALA A 63 -12.02 -5.07 -1.78
CA ALA A 63 -11.53 -6.41 -1.46
C ALA A 63 -12.69 -7.39 -1.26
N LYS A 64 -13.72 -6.99 -0.51
CA LYS A 64 -14.92 -7.79 -0.30
C LYS A 64 -15.75 -7.96 -1.57
N LYS A 65 -15.96 -6.87 -2.33
CA LYS A 65 -16.82 -6.86 -3.54
C LYS A 65 -16.24 -7.75 -4.65
N TYR A 66 -14.93 -7.68 -4.85
CA TYR A 66 -14.24 -8.43 -5.92
C TYR A 66 -13.67 -9.77 -5.44
N ASN A 67 -13.83 -10.09 -4.15
CA ASN A 67 -13.24 -11.28 -3.52
C ASN A 67 -11.74 -11.44 -3.82
N SER A 68 -10.99 -10.34 -3.76
CA SER A 68 -9.57 -10.26 -4.12
C SER A 68 -8.77 -9.60 -3.00
N LEU A 69 -7.50 -9.97 -2.85
CA LEU A 69 -6.56 -9.24 -2.02
C LEU A 69 -6.18 -7.93 -2.71
N PHE A 70 -6.35 -6.80 -2.04
CA PHE A 70 -5.89 -5.50 -2.52
C PHE A 70 -4.62 -5.08 -1.80
N VAL A 71 -3.59 -4.73 -2.56
CA VAL A 71 -2.29 -4.27 -2.07
C VAL A 71 -1.97 -2.91 -2.68
N GLY A 72 -1.41 -2.00 -1.91
CA GLY A 72 -0.97 -0.68 -2.36
C GLY A 72 -0.36 0.09 -1.21
N SER A 73 -0.12 1.40 -1.37
CA SER A 73 0.27 2.24 -0.25
C SER A 73 -0.46 3.58 -0.25
N PHE A 74 -0.52 4.21 0.92
CA PHE A 74 -1.13 5.52 1.15
C PHE A 74 -0.32 6.30 2.20
N ILE A 75 -0.61 7.57 2.37
CA ILE A 75 -0.02 8.39 3.42
C ILE A 75 -0.81 8.15 4.71
N ALA A 76 -0.17 7.51 5.69
CA ALA A 76 -0.77 7.24 6.98
C ALA A 76 -0.31 8.23 8.05
N GLU A 77 -1.20 8.55 9.00
CA GLU A 77 -0.87 9.24 10.24
C GLU A 77 -1.12 8.28 11.42
N GLU A 78 -0.16 8.19 12.32
CA GLU A 78 -0.29 7.47 13.57
C GLU A 78 0.59 8.09 14.65
N GLY A 79 -0.02 8.47 15.77
CA GLY A 79 0.68 9.03 16.91
C GLY A 79 1.44 10.33 16.61
N GLY A 80 0.92 11.17 15.73
CA GLY A 80 1.54 12.42 15.29
C GLY A 80 2.72 12.26 14.33
N ARG A 81 2.85 11.08 13.73
CA ARG A 81 3.89 10.76 12.74
C ARG A 81 3.25 10.35 11.43
N TYR A 82 3.95 10.61 10.33
CA TYR A 82 3.51 10.25 8.98
C TYR A 82 4.32 9.07 8.44
N TYR A 83 3.66 8.22 7.69
CA TYR A 83 4.25 7.02 7.10
C TYR A 83 3.80 6.86 5.64
N ASN A 84 4.71 6.42 4.78
CA ASN A 84 4.35 5.78 3.53
C ASN A 84 4.01 4.33 3.89
N ARG A 85 2.71 4.04 4.02
CA ARG A 85 2.19 2.78 4.58
C ARG A 85 1.61 1.91 3.48
N ALA A 86 2.23 0.75 3.25
CA ALA A 86 1.60 -0.29 2.46
C ALA A 86 0.51 -0.99 3.26
N PHE A 87 -0.47 -1.47 2.56
CA PHE A 87 -1.54 -2.29 3.11
C PHE A 87 -1.72 -3.57 2.28
N ALA A 88 -2.22 -4.61 2.93
CA ALA A 88 -2.91 -5.70 2.29
C ALA A 88 -4.30 -5.81 2.92
N ALA A 89 -5.35 -5.60 2.11
CA ALA A 89 -6.74 -5.67 2.51
C ALA A 89 -7.37 -6.95 1.97
N PHE A 90 -7.84 -7.79 2.87
CA PHE A 90 -8.38 -9.12 2.57
C PHE A 90 -9.89 -9.10 2.32
N PRO A 91 -10.43 -10.03 1.51
CA PRO A 91 -11.87 -10.17 1.29
C PRO A 91 -12.69 -10.35 2.57
N ASN A 92 -12.11 -10.97 3.59
CA ASN A 92 -12.74 -11.21 4.88
C ASN A 92 -12.78 -9.98 5.81
N GLY A 93 -12.22 -8.83 5.37
CA GLY A 93 -12.17 -7.57 6.11
C GLY A 93 -10.90 -7.38 6.96
N ASN A 94 -10.04 -8.38 7.07
CA ASN A 94 -8.74 -8.21 7.72
C ASN A 94 -7.86 -7.25 6.93
N LYS A 95 -6.95 -6.58 7.64
CA LYS A 95 -5.94 -5.68 7.06
C LYS A 95 -4.61 -5.90 7.76
N VAL A 96 -3.53 -5.86 7.01
CA VAL A 96 -2.16 -5.81 7.55
C VAL A 96 -1.42 -4.64 6.92
N PHE A 97 -0.45 -4.08 7.65
CA PHE A 97 0.24 -2.86 7.26
C PHE A 97 1.75 -3.02 7.35
N TYR A 98 2.45 -2.35 6.44
CA TYR A 98 3.90 -2.22 6.42
C TYR A 98 4.29 -0.77 6.21
N ASP A 99 5.09 -0.22 7.11
CA ASP A 99 5.66 1.12 6.96
C ASP A 99 6.98 1.05 6.21
N LYS A 100 7.10 1.81 5.13
CA LYS A 100 8.31 1.85 4.28
C LYS A 100 9.57 2.01 5.10
N ARG A 101 10.49 1.06 4.96
CA ARG A 101 11.74 1.06 5.71
C ARG A 101 12.74 2.06 5.16
N HIS A 102 12.90 2.10 3.84
CA HIS A 102 13.91 2.91 3.19
C HIS A 102 13.25 4.08 2.48
N LEU A 103 13.30 5.23 3.11
CA LEU A 103 12.74 6.46 2.58
C LEU A 103 13.63 7.01 1.47
N PHE A 104 13.01 7.56 0.43
CA PHE A 104 13.72 8.14 -0.70
C PHE A 104 14.35 9.49 -0.31
N LEU A 105 15.65 9.63 -0.58
CA LEU A 105 16.45 10.82 -0.21
C LEU A 105 16.14 12.07 -1.06
N GLY A 106 14.94 12.20 -1.56
CA GLY A 106 14.43 13.32 -2.35
C GLY A 106 13.38 14.15 -1.61
N GLY A 107 13.34 14.06 -0.27
CA GLY A 107 12.39 14.80 0.56
C GLY A 107 11.52 13.93 1.46
N GLU A 108 11.30 12.66 1.09
CA GLU A 108 10.48 11.72 1.88
C GLU A 108 11.05 11.56 3.30
N GLU A 109 12.37 11.49 3.43
CA GLU A 109 13.10 11.34 4.69
C GLU A 109 12.92 12.51 5.69
N ARG A 110 12.41 13.65 5.22
CA ARG A 110 12.18 14.84 6.04
C ARG A 110 10.81 14.88 6.67
N ILE A 111 9.88 14.16 6.10
CA ILE A 111 8.45 14.23 6.44
C ILE A 111 7.97 12.91 7.02
N PHE A 112 8.37 11.79 6.42
CA PHE A 112 7.91 10.47 6.82
C PHE A 112 8.83 9.82 7.84
N THR A 113 8.25 8.98 8.66
CA THR A 113 8.96 8.12 9.61
C THR A 113 9.20 6.76 8.94
N ALA A 114 10.45 6.29 9.02
CA ALA A 114 10.79 4.96 8.50
C ALA A 114 10.24 3.85 9.41
N GLY A 115 9.71 2.81 8.79
CA GLY A 115 9.34 1.58 9.48
C GLY A 115 10.56 0.81 10.01
N SER A 116 10.33 -0.17 10.87
CA SER A 116 11.38 -0.99 11.48
C SER A 116 11.23 -2.48 11.24
N GLU A 117 10.04 -2.94 10.89
CA GLU A 117 9.71 -4.36 10.78
C GLU A 117 9.32 -4.74 9.35
N PRO A 118 9.86 -5.84 8.80
CA PRO A 118 9.36 -6.38 7.53
C PRO A 118 7.98 -7.03 7.76
N LEU A 119 7.17 -7.07 6.71
CA LEU A 119 5.87 -7.73 6.75
C LEU A 119 5.84 -8.91 5.78
N VAL A 120 5.67 -10.11 6.33
CA VAL A 120 5.30 -11.30 5.58
C VAL A 120 3.95 -11.79 6.11
N PHE A 121 3.01 -12.07 5.21
CA PHE A 121 1.68 -12.60 5.55
C PHE A 121 1.29 -13.70 4.58
N GLU A 122 0.35 -14.55 4.98
CA GLU A 122 -0.17 -15.64 4.14
C GLU A 122 -1.48 -15.22 3.47
N TYR A 123 -1.61 -15.56 2.17
CA TYR A 123 -2.85 -15.45 1.41
C TYR A 123 -2.94 -16.63 0.42
N GLU A 124 -4.02 -17.40 0.50
CA GLU A 124 -4.31 -18.56 -0.37
C GLU A 124 -3.13 -19.55 -0.48
N GLY A 125 -2.45 -19.79 0.64
CA GLY A 125 -1.30 -20.70 0.73
C GLY A 125 0.04 -20.10 0.27
N TRP A 126 0.08 -18.82 -0.10
CA TRP A 126 1.29 -18.09 -0.46
C TRP A 126 1.75 -17.17 0.66
N ASN A 127 3.01 -17.26 1.01
CA ASN A 127 3.65 -16.26 1.89
C ASN A 127 4.08 -15.06 1.05
N ILE A 128 3.53 -13.91 1.34
CA ILE A 128 3.74 -12.67 0.58
C ILE A 128 4.50 -11.67 1.43
N ASN A 129 5.61 -11.14 0.88
CA ASN A 129 6.37 -10.04 1.48
C ASN A 129 6.00 -8.73 0.79
N LEU A 130 5.73 -7.67 1.58
CA LEU A 130 5.50 -6.32 1.05
C LEU A 130 6.75 -5.46 1.10
N ALA A 131 6.95 -4.68 0.03
CA ALA A 131 7.97 -3.65 -0.06
C ALA A 131 7.41 -2.42 -0.79
N ILE A 132 7.98 -1.25 -0.56
CA ILE A 132 7.56 -0.03 -1.23
C ILE A 132 8.74 0.54 -2.01
N CYS A 133 8.62 0.53 -3.36
CA CYS A 133 9.47 1.27 -4.30
C CYS A 133 10.97 1.24 -3.95
N PHE A 134 11.48 2.23 -3.21
CA PHE A 134 12.91 2.39 -2.90
C PHE A 134 13.45 1.26 -2.01
N ASP A 135 12.60 0.52 -1.29
CA ASP A 135 13.02 -0.67 -0.53
C ASP A 135 13.69 -1.71 -1.44
N LEU A 136 13.31 -1.77 -2.73
CA LEU A 136 13.89 -2.69 -3.70
C LEU A 136 15.41 -2.48 -3.90
N ARG A 137 15.93 -1.32 -3.57
CA ARG A 137 17.37 -1.00 -3.65
C ARG A 137 18.18 -1.59 -2.50
N PHE A 138 17.51 -2.20 -1.51
CA PHE A 138 18.13 -2.74 -0.30
C PHE A 138 17.95 -4.26 -0.20
N PRO A 139 18.71 -5.06 -0.97
CA PRO A 139 18.53 -6.50 -1.05
C PRO A 139 18.74 -7.25 0.27
N THR A 140 19.47 -6.67 1.21
CA THR A 140 19.61 -7.23 2.56
C THR A 140 18.30 -7.21 3.34
N TRP A 141 17.47 -6.19 3.12
CA TRP A 141 16.13 -6.07 3.73
C TRP A 141 15.13 -7.06 3.13
N LEU A 142 15.20 -7.21 1.82
CA LEU A 142 14.29 -8.08 1.05
C LEU A 142 14.81 -9.50 0.88
N ARG A 143 15.91 -9.85 1.54
CA ARG A 143 16.53 -11.16 1.36
C ARG A 143 15.59 -12.27 1.84
N ASN A 144 15.20 -13.15 0.90
CA ASN A 144 14.40 -14.33 1.20
C ASN A 144 15.28 -15.42 1.84
N LYS A 145 15.66 -15.17 3.10
CA LYS A 145 16.43 -16.12 3.89
C LYS A 145 15.50 -17.19 4.43
N ASP A 146 15.90 -18.45 4.27
CA ASP A 146 15.15 -19.61 4.74
C ASP A 146 13.74 -19.74 4.10
N LEU A 147 13.58 -19.24 2.86
CA LEU A 147 12.33 -19.30 2.08
C LEU A 147 11.11 -18.77 2.86
N LYS A 148 11.26 -17.62 3.48
CA LYS A 148 10.22 -17.00 4.31
C LYS A 148 9.01 -16.49 3.51
N TYR A 149 9.17 -16.25 2.22
CA TYR A 149 8.08 -15.82 1.35
C TYR A 149 8.23 -16.45 -0.04
N ASP A 150 7.11 -16.56 -0.72
CA ASP A 150 7.00 -17.11 -2.08
C ASP A 150 6.86 -15.99 -3.11
N LEU A 151 6.24 -14.87 -2.71
CA LEU A 151 5.96 -13.71 -3.55
C LEU A 151 6.45 -12.41 -2.87
N LEU A 152 7.10 -11.55 -3.65
CA LEU A 152 7.43 -10.17 -3.26
C LEU A 152 6.57 -9.20 -4.07
N ILE A 153 5.86 -8.31 -3.39
CA ILE A 153 5.06 -7.22 -3.96
C ILE A 153 5.61 -5.87 -3.48
#